data_cbcdbd3f68ef448a6d6485b425637d10
#
_entry.id   cbcdbd3f68ef448a6d6485b425637d10
#
_cell.length_a   1.000
_cell.length_b   1.000
_cell.length_c   1.000
_cell.angle_alpha   90.00
_cell.angle_beta   90.00
_cell.angle_gamma   90.00
#
_symmetry.space_group_name_H-M   'P 1'
#
loop_
_entity.id
_entity.type
_entity.pdbx_description
1 polymer ?
#
loop_
_entity_poly.entity_id
_entity_poly.type
_entity_poly.pdbx_seq_one_letter_code
_entity_poly.pdbx_strand_id
1 'polypeptide(L)'
;MNRFEISALMLVDRKAAAKGLLALWELQTAKEKGIKLSVLKNWKGFNFPDSPTLSAYAMTLKHGKDLTADQWADMQKRMVKYDKQLARLGIFWA
;
A
#
# COMPACT_ATOMS: atom_id res chain seq x y z
N MET A 1 -1.68 -15.67 -3.13
CA MET A 1 -2.38 -14.96 -4.21
C MET A 1 -1.38 -14.41 -5.21
N ASN A 2 -1.70 -14.49 -6.49
CA ASN A 2 -0.87 -13.84 -7.51
C ASN A 2 -1.23 -12.35 -7.61
N ARG A 3 -0.43 -11.58 -8.38
CA ARG A 3 -0.62 -10.13 -8.48
C ARG A 3 -2.00 -9.73 -9.02
N PHE A 4 -2.54 -10.51 -9.93
CA PHE A 4 -3.84 -10.20 -10.55
C PHE A 4 -4.99 -10.39 -9.56
N GLU A 5 -4.89 -11.41 -8.72
CA GLU A 5 -5.87 -11.64 -7.65
C GLU A 5 -5.81 -10.54 -6.59
N ILE A 6 -4.61 -10.09 -6.24
CA ILE A 6 -4.41 -8.98 -5.29
C ILE A 6 -5.02 -7.70 -5.84
N SER A 7 -4.75 -7.39 -7.08
CA SER A 7 -5.28 -6.23 -7.78
C SER A 7 -6.81 -6.23 -7.78
N ALA A 8 -7.42 -7.36 -8.16
CA ALA A 8 -8.86 -7.50 -8.17
C ALA A 8 -9.45 -7.37 -6.76
N LEU A 9 -8.82 -8.00 -5.77
CA LEU A 9 -9.29 -7.93 -4.38
C LEU A 9 -9.28 -6.50 -3.85
N MET A 10 -8.20 -5.75 -4.11
CA MET A 10 -8.10 -4.37 -3.65
C MET A 10 -9.16 -3.45 -4.27
N LEU A 11 -9.58 -3.73 -5.50
CA LEU A 11 -10.62 -2.94 -6.17
C LEU A 11 -12.01 -3.15 -5.55
N VAL A 12 -12.26 -4.31 -4.99
CA VAL A 12 -13.59 -4.65 -4.45
C VAL A 12 -13.65 -4.65 -2.92
N ASP A 13 -12.52 -4.67 -2.24
CA ASP A 13 -12.45 -4.74 -0.78
C ASP A 13 -11.55 -3.64 -0.23
N ARG A 14 -12.17 -2.67 0.45
CA ARG A 14 -11.46 -1.55 1.07
C ARG A 14 -10.47 -2.01 2.13
N LYS A 15 -10.80 -3.05 2.89
CA LYS A 15 -9.91 -3.60 3.92
C LYS A 15 -8.64 -4.18 3.32
N ALA A 16 -8.77 -4.88 2.19
CA ALA A 16 -7.62 -5.42 1.48
C ALA A 16 -6.74 -4.29 0.94
N ALA A 17 -7.34 -3.26 0.36
CA ALA A 17 -6.62 -2.10 -0.14
C ALA A 17 -5.89 -1.37 1.00
N ALA A 18 -6.55 -1.20 2.14
CA ALA A 18 -5.94 -0.57 3.32
C ALA A 18 -4.77 -1.39 3.86
N LYS A 19 -4.90 -2.71 3.88
CA LYS A 19 -3.82 -3.60 4.30
C LYS A 19 -2.59 -3.43 3.41
N GLY A 20 -2.78 -3.40 2.10
CA GLY A 20 -1.70 -3.17 1.15
C GLY A 20 -1.08 -1.78 1.30
N LEU A 21 -1.93 -0.76 1.45
CA LEU A 21 -1.49 0.62 1.63
C LEU A 21 -0.60 0.76 2.87
N LEU A 22 -1.03 0.23 4.00
CA LEU A 22 -0.27 0.33 5.25
C LEU A 22 1.03 -0.45 5.19
N ALA A 23 1.05 -1.60 4.52
CA ALA A 23 2.28 -2.37 4.35
C ALA A 23 3.32 -1.58 3.55
N LEU A 24 2.90 -0.95 2.44
CA LEU A 24 3.80 -0.13 1.63
C LEU A 24 4.23 1.13 2.37
N TRP A 25 3.34 1.73 3.15
CA TRP A 25 3.66 2.90 3.95
C TRP A 25 4.71 2.58 5.01
N GLU A 26 4.64 1.41 5.64
CA GLU A 26 5.65 0.98 6.61
C GLU A 26 7.01 0.79 5.94
N LEU A 27 7.06 0.24 4.72
CA LEU A 27 8.30 0.14 3.95
C LEU A 27 8.86 1.53 3.62
N GLN A 28 8.00 2.44 3.19
CA GLN A 28 8.38 3.81 2.86
C GLN A 28 8.97 4.50 4.09
N THR A 29 8.31 4.38 5.24
CA THR A 29 8.73 4.98 6.49
C THR A 29 10.06 4.41 6.97
N ALA A 30 10.23 3.09 6.91
CA ALA A 30 11.47 2.43 7.27
C ALA A 30 12.63 2.92 6.39
N LYS A 31 12.39 3.05 5.09
CA LYS A 31 13.36 3.56 4.14
C LYS A 31 13.76 5.01 4.46
N GLU A 32 12.78 5.86 4.78
CA GLU A 32 13.03 7.25 5.16
C GLU A 32 13.83 7.36 6.45
N LYS A 33 13.64 6.44 7.38
CA LYS A 33 14.40 6.38 8.63
C LYS A 33 15.80 5.80 8.46
N GLY A 34 16.18 5.43 7.26
CA GLY A 34 17.50 4.88 6.98
C GLY A 34 17.71 3.46 7.50
N ILE A 35 16.65 2.73 7.75
CA ILE A 35 16.74 1.32 8.17
C ILE A 35 17.26 0.49 7.01
N LYS A 36 18.46 -0.05 7.18
CA LYS A 36 19.10 -0.87 6.15
C LYS A 36 18.69 -2.32 6.32
N LEU A 37 17.56 -2.69 5.77
CA LEU A 37 17.19 -4.09 5.63
C LEU A 37 17.52 -4.52 4.20
N SER A 38 18.22 -5.63 4.04
CA SER A 38 18.59 -6.14 2.72
C SER A 38 17.36 -6.36 1.84
N VAL A 39 16.23 -6.71 2.44
CA VAL A 39 14.96 -6.90 1.74
C VAL A 39 14.40 -5.62 1.14
N LEU A 40 14.74 -4.45 1.71
CA LEU A 40 14.25 -3.16 1.21
C LEU A 40 14.94 -2.71 -0.06
N LYS A 41 16.05 -3.35 -0.42
CA LYS A 41 16.82 -2.99 -1.60
C LYS A 41 16.02 -3.08 -2.90
N ASN A 42 15.07 -4.02 -2.97
CA ASN A 42 14.24 -4.28 -4.13
C ASN A 42 12.78 -3.85 -3.96
N TRP A 43 12.41 -3.31 -2.79
CA TRP A 43 11.04 -2.93 -2.48
C TRP A 43 10.97 -1.43 -2.27
N LYS A 44 10.32 -0.75 -3.20
CA LYS A 44 10.40 0.70 -3.31
C LYS A 44 9.37 1.48 -2.50
N GLY A 45 8.32 0.83 -1.98
CA GLY A 45 7.21 1.56 -1.39
C GLY A 45 6.42 2.31 -2.45
N PHE A 46 5.97 3.52 -2.14
CA PHE A 46 5.18 4.31 -3.09
C PHE A 46 6.06 4.95 -4.17
N ASN A 47 5.51 5.04 -5.39
CA ASN A 47 6.13 5.81 -6.46
C ASN A 47 6.10 7.30 -6.09
N PHE A 48 7.06 8.05 -6.61
CA PHE A 48 7.19 9.48 -6.29
C PHE A 48 5.91 10.29 -6.48
N PRO A 49 5.16 10.15 -7.60
CA PRO A 49 3.92 10.92 -7.77
C PRO A 49 2.83 10.57 -6.78
N ASP A 50 2.79 9.33 -6.30
CA ASP A 50 1.76 8.86 -5.38
C ASP A 50 2.10 9.08 -3.91
N SER A 51 3.39 9.24 -3.60
CA SER A 51 3.86 9.22 -2.22
C SER A 51 3.15 10.22 -1.29
N PRO A 52 3.00 11.50 -1.66
CA PRO A 52 2.31 12.44 -0.78
C PRO A 52 0.85 12.05 -0.51
N THR A 53 0.13 11.66 -1.54
CA THR A 53 -1.29 11.32 -1.45
C THR A 53 -1.51 10.02 -0.69
N LEU A 54 -0.79 8.96 -1.06
CA LEU A 54 -0.95 7.65 -0.41
C LEU A 54 -0.44 7.68 1.02
N SER A 55 0.62 8.43 1.31
CA SER A 55 1.10 8.61 2.68
C SER A 55 0.07 9.32 3.54
N ALA A 56 -0.61 10.33 3.02
CA ALA A 56 -1.68 11.03 3.75
C ALA A 56 -2.84 10.08 4.07
N TYR A 57 -3.24 9.25 3.12
CA TYR A 57 -4.29 8.25 3.35
C TYR A 57 -3.86 7.23 4.40
N ALA A 58 -2.63 6.75 4.32
CA ALA A 58 -2.10 5.79 5.29
C ALA A 58 -2.08 6.37 6.70
N MET A 59 -1.62 7.60 6.85
CA MET A 59 -1.60 8.28 8.14
C MET A 59 -3.00 8.48 8.72
N THR A 60 -3.97 8.83 7.87
CA THR A 60 -5.36 8.97 8.29
C THR A 60 -5.89 7.67 8.88
N LEU A 61 -5.68 6.55 8.18
CA LEU A 61 -6.11 5.24 8.65
C LEU A 61 -5.34 4.79 9.88
N LYS A 62 -4.04 5.07 9.94
CA LYS A 62 -3.19 4.70 11.08
C LYS A 62 -3.63 5.39 12.36
N HIS A 63 -4.16 6.61 12.25
CA HIS A 63 -4.66 7.38 13.40
C HIS A 63 -6.12 7.03 13.76
N GLY A 64 -6.67 5.98 13.18
CA GLY A 64 -8.03 5.53 13.49
C GLY A 64 -9.13 6.34 12.84
N LYS A 65 -8.79 7.21 11.89
CA LYS A 65 -9.76 7.99 11.13
C LYS A 65 -10.12 7.26 9.85
N ASP A 66 -11.25 7.60 9.26
CA ASP A 66 -11.72 6.99 8.01
C ASP A 66 -11.47 7.92 6.82
N LEU A 67 -11.39 7.33 5.63
CA LEU A 67 -11.31 8.08 4.39
C LEU A 67 -12.74 8.36 3.89
N THR A 68 -12.89 9.45 3.12
CA THR A 68 -14.16 9.71 2.42
C THR A 68 -14.34 8.67 1.31
N ALA A 69 -15.57 8.55 0.79
CA ALA A 69 -15.85 7.64 -0.32
C ALA A 69 -14.95 7.93 -1.53
N ASP A 70 -14.76 9.21 -1.86
CA ASP A 70 -13.90 9.61 -2.97
C ASP A 70 -12.43 9.26 -2.72
N GLN A 71 -11.97 9.43 -1.50
CA GLN A 71 -10.61 9.07 -1.11
C GLN A 71 -10.39 7.55 -1.17
N TRP A 72 -11.37 6.75 -0.73
CA TRP A 72 -11.33 5.30 -0.86
C TRP A 72 -11.21 4.88 -2.33
N ALA A 73 -12.04 5.46 -3.19
CA ALA A 73 -12.02 5.14 -4.63
C ALA A 73 -10.67 5.49 -5.25
N ASP A 74 -10.14 6.67 -4.94
CA ASP A 74 -8.84 7.11 -5.44
C ASP A 74 -7.71 6.20 -4.95
N MET A 75 -7.71 5.86 -3.66
CA MET A 75 -6.70 5.00 -3.06
C MET A 75 -6.72 3.61 -3.68
N GLN A 76 -7.90 3.00 -3.82
CA GLN A 76 -8.04 1.68 -4.43
C GLN A 76 -7.52 1.68 -5.87
N LYS A 77 -7.84 2.72 -6.64
CA LYS A 77 -7.39 2.86 -8.02
C LYS A 77 -5.86 2.97 -8.10
N ARG A 78 -5.26 3.78 -7.22
CA ARG A 78 -3.80 3.95 -7.20
C ARG A 78 -3.08 2.69 -6.75
N MET A 79 -3.68 1.92 -5.84
CA MET A 79 -3.07 0.72 -5.29
C MET A 79 -2.93 -0.42 -6.28
N VAL A 80 -3.72 -0.44 -7.34
CA VAL A 80 -3.67 -1.52 -8.34
C VAL A 80 -2.27 -1.71 -8.91
N LYS A 81 -1.55 -0.63 -9.19
CA LYS A 81 -0.20 -0.69 -9.77
C LYS A 81 0.85 -1.29 -8.83
N TYR A 82 0.54 -1.40 -7.55
CA TYR A 82 1.46 -1.97 -6.54
C TYR A 82 1.23 -3.45 -6.30
N ASP A 83 0.40 -4.09 -7.10
CA ASP A 83 0.06 -5.51 -6.95
C ASP A 83 1.31 -6.42 -6.97
N LYS A 84 2.28 -6.11 -7.82
CA LYS A 84 3.52 -6.88 -7.92
C LYS A 84 4.37 -6.76 -6.65
N GLN A 85 4.49 -5.56 -6.09
CA GLN A 85 5.20 -5.36 -4.83
C GLN A 85 4.50 -6.10 -3.69
N LEU A 86 3.18 -6.01 -3.64
CA LEU A 86 2.38 -6.67 -2.60
C LEU A 86 2.46 -8.19 -2.69
N ALA A 87 2.50 -8.74 -3.91
CA ALA A 87 2.70 -10.17 -4.12
C ALA A 87 4.06 -10.61 -3.55
N ARG A 88 5.10 -9.81 -3.74
CA ARG A 88 6.43 -10.10 -3.20
C ARG A 88 6.48 -10.03 -1.68
N LEU A 89 5.70 -9.15 -1.07
CA LEU A 89 5.62 -9.04 0.38
C LEU A 89 4.91 -10.24 1.01
N GLY A 90 4.07 -10.94 0.27
CA GLY A 90 3.37 -12.12 0.75
C GLY A 90 2.30 -11.85 1.79
N ILE A 91 1.84 -10.62 1.95
CA ILE A 91 0.88 -10.24 2.99
C ILE A 91 -0.55 -10.71 2.70
N PHE A 92 -0.84 -11.11 1.47
CA PHE A 92 -2.15 -11.61 1.05
C PHE A 92 -2.18 -13.14 0.94
N TRP A 93 -1.25 -13.82 1.54
CA TRP A 93 -1.28 -15.28 1.61
C TRP A 93 -2.36 -15.75 2.57
N ALA A 94 -3.11 -16.73 2.14
CA ALA A 94 -4.12 -17.36 2.99
C ALA A 94 -3.45 -18.24 4.04
#